data_1e9064fbd6c8449fd050e7db8de10b6a
#
_entry.id   1e9064fbd6c8449fd050e7db8de10b6a
#
_cell.length_a   1.000
_cell.length_b   1.000
_cell.length_c   1.000
_cell.angle_alpha   90.00
_cell.angle_beta   90.00
_cell.angle_gamma   90.00
#
_symmetry.space_group_name_H-M   'P 1'
#
loop_
_entity.id
_entity.type
_entity.pdbx_description
1 polymer ?
#
loop_
_entity_poly.entity_id
_entity_poly.type
_entity_poly.pdbx_seq_one_letter_code
_entity_poly.pdbx_strand_id
1 'polypeptide(L)'
;MTLEAAMRFGAHCHVLDKNADAPAVPYTRYFTQGDALDFDTVMRFGAACDVVTIDSEHVNAAALTALAEAGKRVYPSGAVLATIQNKCRQKEFLAARHIPTAKFRVFALRAELKQAKLDFPCVQKMA
;
A
#
# COMPACT_ATOMS: atom_id res chain seq x y z
N MET A 1 -3.45 -16.51 -2.63
CA MET A 1 -2.04 -16.92 -2.36
C MET A 1 -1.62 -16.63 -0.93
N THR A 2 -1.74 -15.41 -0.40
CA THR A 2 -1.35 -15.09 1.00
C THR A 2 -2.13 -15.91 2.03
N LEU A 3 -3.47 -16.00 1.90
CA LEU A 3 -4.31 -16.79 2.81
C LEU A 3 -3.97 -18.29 2.77
N GLU A 4 -3.76 -18.84 1.59
CA GLU A 4 -3.39 -20.26 1.43
C GLU A 4 -2.04 -20.56 2.11
N ALA A 5 -1.06 -19.68 1.93
CA ALA A 5 0.23 -19.82 2.61
C ALA A 5 0.09 -19.72 4.12
N ALA A 6 -0.67 -18.74 4.62
CA ALA A 6 -0.90 -18.56 6.05
C ALA A 6 -1.60 -19.77 6.70
N MET A 7 -2.57 -20.38 6.03
CA MET A 7 -3.22 -21.60 6.51
C MET A 7 -2.24 -22.76 6.70
N ARG A 8 -1.26 -22.90 5.81
CA ARG A 8 -0.22 -23.95 5.94
C ARG A 8 0.68 -23.75 7.16
N PHE A 9 0.81 -22.51 7.64
CA PHE A 9 1.56 -22.15 8.86
C PHE A 9 0.68 -22.07 10.12
N GLY A 10 -0.60 -22.44 10.02
CA GLY A 10 -1.53 -22.36 11.15
C GLY A 10 -1.87 -20.93 11.59
N ALA A 11 -1.64 -19.93 10.74
CA ALA A 11 -1.96 -18.54 11.04
C ALA A 11 -3.44 -18.26 10.81
N HIS A 12 -4.08 -17.54 11.75
CA HIS A 12 -5.45 -17.06 11.60
C HIS A 12 -5.41 -15.70 10.88
N CYS A 13 -5.84 -15.69 9.61
CA CYS A 13 -5.86 -14.48 8.80
C CYS A 13 -7.20 -13.78 8.89
N HIS A 14 -7.16 -12.55 9.40
CA HIS A 14 -8.25 -11.59 9.30
C HIS A 14 -8.08 -10.79 7.99
N VAL A 15 -9.17 -10.50 7.30
CA VAL A 15 -9.15 -9.74 6.04
C VAL A 15 -10.08 -8.54 6.15
N LEU A 16 -9.60 -7.38 5.76
CA LEU A 16 -10.36 -6.15 5.59
C LEU A 16 -10.50 -5.85 4.11
N ASP A 17 -11.71 -5.75 3.61
CA ASP A 17 -12.02 -5.31 2.24
C ASP A 17 -13.36 -4.58 2.23
N LYS A 18 -13.51 -3.60 1.35
CA LYS A 18 -14.79 -2.88 1.19
C LYS A 18 -15.85 -3.68 0.44
N ASN A 19 -15.44 -4.65 -0.37
CA ASN A 19 -16.35 -5.50 -1.13
C ASN A 19 -16.72 -6.73 -0.33
N ALA A 20 -18.00 -6.88 -0.01
CA ALA A 20 -18.53 -8.06 0.68
C ALA A 20 -18.32 -9.38 -0.10
N ASP A 21 -18.18 -9.29 -1.42
CA ASP A 21 -17.92 -10.42 -2.32
C ASP A 21 -16.44 -10.50 -2.73
N ALA A 22 -15.53 -9.95 -1.91
CA ALA A 22 -14.09 -10.00 -2.19
C ALA A 22 -13.62 -11.45 -2.37
N PRO A 23 -12.68 -11.72 -3.30
CA PRO A 23 -12.17 -13.08 -3.56
C PRO A 23 -11.59 -13.78 -2.33
N ALA A 24 -11.23 -13.03 -1.29
CA ALA A 24 -10.72 -13.57 -0.03
C ALA A 24 -11.79 -14.17 0.88
N VAL A 25 -13.06 -13.76 0.74
CA VAL A 25 -14.18 -14.15 1.63
C VAL A 25 -14.32 -15.67 1.78
N PRO A 26 -14.29 -16.49 0.72
CA PRO A 26 -14.42 -17.94 0.85
C PRO A 26 -13.25 -18.61 1.59
N TYR A 27 -12.13 -17.93 1.76
CA TYR A 27 -10.88 -18.48 2.31
C TYR A 27 -10.58 -18.05 3.75
N THR A 28 -11.47 -17.25 4.36
CA THR A 28 -11.32 -16.87 5.78
C THR A 28 -12.67 -16.73 6.46
N ARG A 29 -12.76 -17.18 7.71
CA ARG A 29 -13.91 -16.90 8.58
C ARG A 29 -13.83 -15.56 9.28
N TYR A 30 -12.71 -14.86 9.17
CA TYR A 30 -12.42 -13.59 9.83
C TYR A 30 -12.39 -12.46 8.80
N PHE A 31 -13.53 -12.22 8.18
CA PHE A 31 -13.72 -11.14 7.22
C PHE A 31 -14.38 -9.94 7.88
N THR A 32 -13.86 -8.76 7.63
CA THR A 32 -14.41 -7.47 8.04
C THR A 32 -14.69 -6.65 6.79
N GLN A 33 -15.93 -6.27 6.58
CA GLN A 33 -16.26 -5.32 5.52
C GLN A 33 -15.95 -3.89 5.99
N GLY A 34 -15.12 -3.16 5.23
CA GLY A 34 -14.76 -1.77 5.54
C GLY A 34 -13.78 -1.19 4.54
N ASP A 35 -13.68 0.15 4.52
CA ASP A 35 -12.76 0.84 3.63
C ASP A 35 -11.36 0.90 4.26
N ALA A 36 -10.38 0.31 3.58
CA ALA A 36 -8.99 0.35 4.01
C ALA A 36 -8.34 1.75 3.84
N LEU A 37 -8.99 2.70 3.17
CA LEU A 37 -8.56 4.11 3.12
C LEU A 37 -9.05 4.91 4.33
N ASP A 38 -10.06 4.43 5.05
CA ASP A 38 -10.55 5.07 6.27
C ASP A 38 -9.66 4.78 7.46
N PHE A 39 -9.16 5.84 8.11
CA PHE A 39 -8.23 5.76 9.23
C PHE A 39 -8.79 4.93 10.40
N ASP A 40 -10.00 5.26 10.84
CA ASP A 40 -10.60 4.62 12.01
C ASP A 40 -10.93 3.14 11.77
N THR A 41 -11.33 2.81 10.55
CA THR A 41 -11.57 1.43 10.14
C THR A 41 -10.30 0.60 10.20
N VAL A 42 -9.19 1.11 9.67
CA VAL A 42 -7.88 0.42 9.72
C VAL A 42 -7.39 0.31 11.17
N MET A 43 -7.56 1.34 11.99
CA MET A 43 -7.18 1.30 13.41
C MET A 43 -7.96 0.22 14.19
N ARG A 44 -9.30 0.19 14.06
CA ARG A 44 -10.14 -0.84 14.72
C ARG A 44 -9.78 -2.24 14.27
N PHE A 45 -9.61 -2.44 12.97
CA PHE A 45 -9.23 -3.73 12.40
C PHE A 45 -7.85 -4.17 12.88
N GLY A 46 -6.83 -3.33 12.75
CA GLY A 46 -5.45 -3.65 13.10
C GLY A 46 -5.24 -3.85 14.60
N ALA A 47 -6.03 -3.18 15.46
CA ALA A 47 -5.96 -3.36 16.91
C ALA A 47 -6.26 -4.80 17.35
N ALA A 48 -7.10 -5.52 16.60
CA ALA A 48 -7.44 -6.92 16.88
C ALA A 48 -6.40 -7.93 16.36
N CYS A 49 -5.37 -7.48 15.63
CA CYS A 49 -4.37 -8.35 15.01
C CYS A 49 -3.03 -8.31 15.75
N ASP A 50 -2.27 -9.41 15.75
CA ASP A 50 -0.90 -9.45 16.27
C ASP A 50 0.09 -8.86 15.26
N VAL A 51 -0.19 -9.06 13.98
CA VAL A 51 0.61 -8.57 12.85
C VAL A 51 -0.35 -8.02 11.80
N VAL A 52 -0.02 -6.85 11.27
CA VAL A 52 -0.76 -6.22 10.16
C VAL A 52 0.11 -6.20 8.93
N THR A 53 -0.44 -6.66 7.81
CA THR A 53 0.21 -6.59 6.49
C THR A 53 -0.79 -6.12 5.44
N ILE A 54 -0.30 -5.78 4.27
CA ILE A 54 -1.12 -5.34 3.14
C ILE A 54 -0.89 -6.22 1.92
N ASP A 55 -1.89 -6.36 1.09
CA ASP A 55 -1.81 -7.01 -0.22
C ASP A 55 -1.80 -5.97 -1.36
N SER A 56 -2.46 -4.84 -1.14
CA SER A 56 -2.56 -3.72 -2.07
C SER A 56 -2.03 -2.44 -1.44
N GLU A 57 -1.49 -1.52 -2.25
CA GLU A 57 -1.07 -0.20 -1.77
C GLU A 57 -2.22 0.74 -1.40
N HIS A 58 -3.47 0.40 -1.66
CA HIS A 58 -4.64 1.24 -1.37
C HIS A 58 -5.10 1.09 0.09
N VAL A 59 -4.24 1.48 1.02
CA VAL A 59 -4.49 1.45 2.47
C VAL A 59 -4.06 2.78 3.09
N ASN A 60 -4.70 3.20 4.18
CA ASN A 60 -4.36 4.41 4.91
C ASN A 60 -2.98 4.27 5.59
N ALA A 61 -1.95 4.92 5.00
CA ALA A 61 -0.58 4.84 5.51
C ALA A 61 -0.40 5.48 6.90
N ALA A 62 -1.19 6.51 7.23
CA ALA A 62 -1.15 7.15 8.54
C ALA A 62 -1.69 6.20 9.62
N ALA A 63 -2.75 5.45 9.33
CA ALA A 63 -3.28 4.44 10.25
C ALA A 63 -2.27 3.31 10.49
N LEU A 64 -1.54 2.85 9.47
CA LEU A 64 -0.48 1.86 9.65
C LEU A 64 0.66 2.39 10.53
N THR A 65 1.00 3.66 10.40
CA THR A 65 2.00 4.32 11.27
C THR A 65 1.51 4.36 12.72
N ALA A 66 0.27 4.80 12.94
CA ALA A 66 -0.33 4.87 14.28
C ALA A 66 -0.45 3.48 14.94
N LEU A 67 -0.79 2.43 14.19
CA LEU A 67 -0.78 1.05 14.69
C LEU A 67 0.61 0.61 15.14
N ALA A 68 1.66 0.95 14.38
CA ALA A 68 3.03 0.64 14.75
C ALA A 68 3.46 1.40 16.01
N GLU A 69 3.11 2.68 16.13
CA GLU A 69 3.33 3.50 17.34
C GLU A 69 2.59 2.96 18.56
N ALA A 70 1.42 2.36 18.36
CA ALA A 70 0.66 1.65 19.39
C ALA A 70 1.22 0.24 19.71
N GLY A 71 2.39 -0.12 19.19
CA GLY A 71 3.10 -1.37 19.48
C GLY A 71 2.69 -2.57 18.61
N LYS A 72 1.88 -2.37 17.58
CA LYS A 72 1.55 -3.46 16.63
C LYS A 72 2.70 -3.71 15.64
N ARG A 73 2.89 -4.95 15.25
CA ARG A 73 3.83 -5.32 14.18
C ARG A 73 3.19 -5.05 12.83
N VAL A 74 3.70 -4.07 12.08
CA VAL A 74 3.14 -3.61 10.80
C VAL A 74 4.17 -3.75 9.68
N TYR A 75 3.84 -4.49 8.64
CA TYR A 75 4.72 -4.74 7.49
C TYR A 75 3.94 -4.64 6.17
N PRO A 76 4.39 -3.81 5.21
CA PRO A 76 5.43 -2.79 5.35
C PRO A 76 5.02 -1.67 6.31
N SER A 77 5.99 -0.86 6.77
CA SER A 77 5.67 0.31 7.61
C SER A 77 4.84 1.34 6.84
N GLY A 78 4.06 2.15 7.56
CA GLY A 78 3.28 3.24 6.95
C GLY A 78 4.15 4.21 6.13
N ALA A 79 5.39 4.50 6.57
CA ALA A 79 6.34 5.34 5.82
C ALA A 79 6.77 4.73 4.47
N VAL A 80 7.00 3.42 4.44
CA VAL A 80 7.30 2.69 3.19
C VAL A 80 6.08 2.74 2.27
N LEU A 81 4.89 2.49 2.80
CA LEU A 81 3.66 2.55 2.00
C LEU A 81 3.42 3.95 1.43
N ALA A 82 3.57 5.01 2.22
CA ALA A 82 3.43 6.39 1.76
C ALA A 82 4.40 6.74 0.62
N THR A 83 5.61 6.17 0.65
CA THR A 83 6.59 6.31 -0.44
C THR A 83 6.13 5.58 -1.71
N ILE A 84 5.57 4.37 -1.57
CA ILE A 84 5.10 3.54 -2.70
C ILE A 84 3.86 4.16 -3.35
N GLN A 85 2.95 4.70 -2.56
CA GLN A 85 1.71 5.34 -3.03
C GLN A 85 1.98 6.55 -3.93
N ASN A 86 3.03 7.31 -3.65
CA ASN A 86 3.42 8.45 -4.49
C ASN A 86 4.55 8.05 -5.46
N LYS A 87 4.22 7.92 -6.74
CA LYS A 87 5.17 7.42 -7.76
C LYS A 87 6.35 8.36 -8.00
N CYS A 88 6.21 9.66 -7.76
CA CYS A 88 7.33 10.61 -7.81
C CYS A 88 8.29 10.35 -6.65
N ARG A 89 7.78 10.33 -5.42
CA ARG A 89 8.59 10.02 -4.21
C ARG A 89 9.28 8.67 -4.31
N GLN A 90 8.59 7.66 -4.83
CA GLN A 90 9.17 6.33 -5.05
C GLN A 90 10.37 6.38 -6.02
N LYS A 91 10.25 7.10 -7.13
CA LYS A 91 11.33 7.25 -8.11
C LYS A 91 12.51 8.04 -7.56
N GLU A 92 12.25 9.13 -6.87
CA GLU A 92 13.28 9.94 -6.20
C GLU A 92 14.00 9.13 -5.11
N PHE A 93 13.27 8.35 -4.31
CA PHE A 93 13.84 7.45 -3.31
C PHE A 93 14.79 6.42 -3.93
N LEU A 94 14.40 5.78 -5.04
CA LEU A 94 15.23 4.80 -5.74
C LEU A 94 16.50 5.47 -6.30
N ALA A 95 16.36 6.63 -6.94
CA ALA A 95 17.48 7.37 -7.51
C ALA A 95 18.48 7.83 -6.44
N ALA A 96 17.98 8.36 -5.32
CA ALA A 96 18.82 8.82 -4.20
C ALA A 96 19.64 7.69 -3.55
N ARG A 97 19.21 6.43 -3.72
CA ARG A 97 19.90 5.24 -3.20
C ARG A 97 20.65 4.46 -4.26
N HIS A 98 20.78 5.00 -5.47
CA HIS A 98 21.45 4.36 -6.59
C HIS A 98 20.85 3.00 -6.96
N ILE A 99 19.55 2.79 -6.66
CA ILE A 99 18.84 1.58 -7.05
C ILE A 99 18.45 1.69 -8.52
N PRO A 100 18.81 0.71 -9.37
CA PRO A 100 18.47 0.76 -10.79
C PRO A 100 16.98 0.93 -11.03
N THR A 101 16.62 1.93 -11.79
CA THR A 101 15.24 2.22 -12.19
C THR A 101 15.19 2.82 -13.57
N ALA A 102 14.05 2.72 -14.26
CA ALA A 102 13.87 3.38 -15.56
C ALA A 102 14.06 4.90 -15.43
N LYS A 103 14.65 5.52 -16.43
CA LYS A 103 14.77 6.99 -16.52
C LYS A 103 13.40 7.62 -16.28
N PHE A 104 13.37 8.72 -15.54
CA PHE A 104 12.13 9.42 -15.24
C PHE A 104 12.33 10.93 -15.19
N ARG A 105 11.24 11.65 -15.34
CA ARG A 105 11.16 13.10 -15.13
C ARG A 105 9.89 13.38 -14.33
N VAL A 106 9.98 14.29 -13.38
CA VAL A 106 8.85 14.76 -12.58
C VAL A 106 8.45 16.14 -13.08
N PHE A 107 7.17 16.36 -13.27
CA PHE A 107 6.59 17.65 -13.64
C PHE A 107 5.57 18.04 -12.57
N ALA A 108 5.76 19.19 -11.95
CA ALA A 108 4.84 19.72 -10.95
C ALA A 108 3.57 20.29 -11.59
N LEU A 109 3.70 20.85 -12.80
CA LEU A 109 2.62 21.50 -13.51
C LEU A 109 2.38 20.85 -14.88
N ARG A 110 1.10 20.76 -15.25
CA ARG A 110 0.71 20.28 -16.59
C ARG A 110 1.31 21.14 -17.73
N ALA A 111 1.52 22.42 -17.47
CA ALA A 111 2.12 23.33 -18.45
C ALA A 111 3.57 22.93 -18.77
N GLU A 112 4.34 22.56 -17.76
CA GLU A 112 5.73 22.09 -17.92
C GLU A 112 5.78 20.81 -18.76
N LEU A 113 4.89 19.86 -18.50
CA LEU A 113 4.79 18.63 -19.28
C LEU A 113 4.47 18.93 -20.75
N LYS A 114 3.57 19.87 -21.06
CA LYS A 114 3.22 20.24 -22.44
C LYS A 114 4.38 20.86 -23.20
N GLN A 115 5.28 21.55 -22.51
CA GLN A 115 6.45 22.22 -23.12
C GLN A 115 7.67 21.30 -23.19
N ALA A 116 7.65 20.19 -22.46
CA ALA A 116 8.78 19.28 -22.36
C ALA A 116 8.96 18.48 -23.65
N LYS A 117 10.20 18.41 -24.13
CA LYS A 117 10.58 17.41 -25.12
C LYS A 117 10.67 16.05 -24.45
N LEU A 118 9.83 15.12 -24.84
CA LEU A 118 9.78 13.76 -24.31
C LEU A 118 10.41 12.78 -25.27
N ASP A 119 11.11 11.80 -24.72
CA ASP A 119 11.62 10.65 -25.47
C ASP A 119 10.56 9.54 -25.45
N PHE A 120 10.23 9.00 -26.62
CA PHE A 120 9.26 7.92 -26.76
C PHE A 120 9.95 6.59 -27.09
N PRO A 121 9.37 5.45 -26.63
CA PRO A 121 8.13 5.33 -25.87
C PRO A 121 8.28 5.75 -24.40
N CYS A 122 7.25 6.37 -23.80
CA CYS A 122 7.23 6.72 -22.39
C CYS A 122 5.87 6.41 -21.74
N VAL A 123 5.86 6.29 -20.42
CA VAL A 123 4.64 6.06 -19.62
C VAL A 123 4.46 7.25 -18.65
N GLN A 124 3.28 7.88 -18.71
CA GLN A 124 2.88 8.90 -17.74
C GLN A 124 2.16 8.25 -16.57
N LYS A 125 2.52 8.65 -15.34
CA LYS A 125 1.83 8.26 -14.11
C LYS A 125 1.47 9.49 -13.29
N MET A 126 0.33 9.45 -12.64
CA MET A 126 -0.06 10.43 -11.62
C MET A 126 0.69 10.13 -10.31
N ALA A 127 0.99 11.18 -9.54
CA ALA A 127 1.56 11.06 -8.21
C ALA A 127 0.45 11.03 -7.16
#